data_1494b6f17d825f72d995dd0b7cf2bd53
#
_entry.id   1494b6f17d825f72d995dd0b7cf2bd53
#
_cell.length_a   1.000
_cell.length_b   1.000
_cell.length_c   1.000
_cell.angle_alpha   90.00
_cell.angle_beta   90.00
_cell.angle_gamma   90.00
#
_symmetry.space_group_name_H-M   'P 1'
#
loop_
_entity.id
_entity.type
_entity.pdbx_description
1 polymer ?
#
loop_
_entity_poly.entity_id
_entity_poly.type
_entity_poly.pdbx_seq_one_letter_code
_entity_poly.pdbx_strand_id
1 'polypeptide(L)' 'ISGIGVSYEIAPHGVVTIYDYDDYGRLVSISQEINGNRRIIEQYEYHFSEE' A
#
# COMPACT_ATOMS: atom_id res chain seq x y z
N ILE A 1 3.37 16.02 7.54
CA ILE A 1 3.36 15.59 7.32
C ILE A 1 3.55 14.92 6.65
N SER A 2 3.72 14.86 6.30
CA SER A 2 3.57 14.24 5.73
C SER A 2 4.30 13.47 4.96
N GLY A 3 4.73 13.02 4.39
CA GLY A 3 5.39 12.25 3.65
C GLY A 3 4.97 10.93 3.63
N ILE A 4 3.96 10.68 4.32
CA ILE A 4 3.51 9.45 4.41
C ILE A 4 2.63 9.24 3.41
N GLY A 5 2.57 8.19 2.92
CA GLY A 5 1.78 8.10 2.06
C GLY A 5 1.23 7.04 1.37
N VAL A 6 0.46 7.35 0.36
CA VAL A 6 -0.20 6.39 -0.43
C VAL A 6 0.15 6.75 -1.84
N SER A 7 0.61 5.79 -2.63
CA SER A 7 0.81 6.00 -4.03
C SER A 7 -0.14 5.13 -4.80
N TYR A 8 -0.45 5.53 -6.02
CA TYR A 8 -1.38 4.80 -6.85
C TYR A 8 -0.78 4.55 -8.19
N GLU A 9 -1.18 3.45 -8.79
CA GLU A 9 -0.82 3.17 -10.15
C GLU A 9 -2.05 2.69 -10.87
N ILE A 10 -2.47 3.30 -11.94
CA ILE A 10 -3.67 2.93 -12.67
C ILE A 10 -3.26 2.27 -13.95
N ALA A 11 -3.64 1.02 -14.11
CA ALA A 11 -3.32 0.29 -15.32
C ALA A 11 -4.32 0.60 -16.41
N PRO A 12 -3.96 0.43 -17.66
CA PRO A 12 -4.87 0.76 -18.75
C PRO A 12 -6.17 -0.02 -18.72
N HIS A 13 -6.19 -1.20 -18.15
CA HIS A 13 -7.42 -1.99 -18.08
C HIS A 13 -8.25 -1.66 -16.85
N GLY A 14 -7.91 -0.61 -16.13
CA GLY A 14 -8.78 -0.12 -15.09
C GLY A 14 -8.50 -0.59 -13.69
N VAL A 15 -7.47 -1.37 -13.50
CA VAL A 15 -7.13 -1.82 -12.15
C VAL A 15 -6.27 -0.76 -11.49
N VAL A 16 -6.61 -0.39 -10.28
CA VAL A 16 -5.84 0.59 -9.52
C VAL A 16 -5.05 -0.14 -8.46
N THR A 17 -3.76 0.04 -8.47
CA THR A 17 -2.90 -0.55 -7.45
C THR A 17 -2.53 0.53 -6.47
N ILE A 18 -2.71 0.26 -5.19
CA ILE A 18 -2.51 1.22 -4.14
C ILE A 18 -1.41 0.74 -3.23
N TYR A 19 -0.41 1.58 -3.02
CA TYR A 19 0.72 1.25 -2.18
C TYR A 19 0.63 2.11 -0.92
N ASP A 20 0.59 1.48 0.25
CA ASP A 20 0.54 2.19 1.51
C ASP A 20 1.89 2.14 2.20
N TYR A 21 2.35 3.26 2.73
CA TYR A 21 3.64 3.36 3.39
C TYR A 21 3.44 3.87 4.81
N ASP A 22 4.34 3.50 5.69
CA ASP A 22 4.26 3.93 7.08
C ASP A 22 5.02 5.24 7.25
N ASP A 23 5.14 5.68 8.52
CA ASP A 23 5.79 6.92 8.82
C ASP A 23 7.25 6.94 8.49
N TYR A 24 7.85 5.79 8.35
CA TYR A 24 9.26 5.71 8.01
C TYR A 24 9.47 5.54 6.52
N GLY A 25 8.42 5.60 5.73
CA GLY A 25 8.53 5.43 4.30
C GLY A 25 8.65 4.00 3.85
N ARG A 26 8.30 3.05 4.71
CA ARG A 26 8.39 1.64 4.34
C ARG A 26 7.05 1.17 3.82
N LEU A 27 7.07 0.32 2.83
CA LEU A 27 5.85 -0.21 2.26
C LEU A 27 5.19 -1.16 3.24
N VAL A 28 3.94 -0.94 3.55
CA VAL A 28 3.23 -1.79 4.49
C VAL A 28 2.13 -2.61 3.85
N SER A 29 1.58 -2.19 2.75
CA SER A 29 0.58 -3.02 2.09
C SER A 29 0.43 -2.61 0.64
N ILE A 30 -0.03 -3.55 -0.15
CA ILE A 30 -0.35 -3.31 -1.54
C ILE A 30 -1.76 -3.82 -1.75
N SER A 31 -2.61 -2.98 -2.29
CA SER A 31 -4.00 -3.34 -2.54
C SER A 31 -4.32 -3.11 -3.99
N GLN A 32 -5.35 -3.75 -4.46
CA GLN A 32 -5.86 -3.50 -5.79
C GLN A 32 -7.34 -3.22 -5.74
N GLU A 33 -7.80 -2.34 -6.58
CA GLU A 33 -9.20 -2.01 -6.65
C GLU A 33 -9.69 -2.27 -8.05
N ILE A 34 -10.70 -3.11 -8.20
CA ILE A 34 -11.25 -3.47 -9.47
C ILE A 34 -12.74 -3.28 -9.37
N ASN A 35 -13.29 -2.43 -10.23
CA ASN A 35 -14.72 -2.16 -10.23
C ASN A 35 -15.26 -1.76 -8.88
N GLY A 36 -14.47 -0.98 -8.16
CA GLY A 36 -14.90 -0.51 -6.85
C GLY A 36 -14.68 -1.48 -5.73
N ASN A 37 -14.15 -2.65 -6.01
CA ASN A 37 -13.88 -3.62 -4.97
C ASN A 37 -12.40 -3.63 -4.66
N ARG A 38 -12.06 -3.45 -3.41
CA ARG A 38 -10.67 -3.36 -3.00
C ARG A 38 -10.26 -4.62 -2.30
N ARG A 39 -9.09 -5.12 -2.59
CA ARG A 39 -8.58 -6.28 -1.90
C ARG A 39 -7.12 -6.09 -1.64
N ILE A 40 -6.64 -6.59 -0.52
CA ILE A 40 -5.25 -6.49 -0.13
C ILE A 40 -4.52 -7.67 -0.72
N ILE A 41 -3.46 -7.39 -1.50
CA ILE A 41 -2.69 -8.44 -2.11
C ILE A 41 -1.52 -8.82 -1.27
N GLU A 42 -0.83 -7.85 -0.69
CA GLU A 42 0.34 -8.09 0.11
C GLU A 42 0.28 -7.24 1.35
N GLN A 43 0.76 -7.75 2.45
CA GLN A 43 0.79 -7.01 3.68
C GLN A 43 2.07 -7.32 4.39
N TYR A 44 2.79 -6.31 4.85
CA TYR A 44 4.07 -6.49 5.47
C TYR A 44 4.01 -6.00 6.91
N GLU A 45 4.66 -6.74 7.78
CA GLU A 45 4.73 -6.36 9.15
C GLU A 45 6.16 -6.20 9.53
N TYR A 46 6.50 -5.11 10.18
CA TYR A 46 7.85 -4.86 10.62
C TYR A 46 7.89 -4.95 12.13
N HIS A 47 8.78 -5.78 12.65
CA HIS A 47 8.89 -5.94 14.07
C HIS A 47 10.18 -5.34 14.55
N PHE A 48 10.13 -4.59 15.62
CA PHE A 48 11.30 -4.05 16.21
C PHE A 48 11.68 -4.89 17.37
N SER A 49 12.87 -5.41 17.40
CA SER A 49 13.31 -6.18 18.48
C SER A 49 13.75 -5.29 19.51
N GLU A 50 13.26 -5.47 20.67
CA GLU A 50 13.59 -4.71 21.65
C GLU A 50 14.54 -5.27 22.37
N GLU A 51 15.20 -5.90 22.34
CA GLU A 51 16.11 -6.53 23.08
C GLU A 51 17.12 -6.13 23.29
#